data_b85dde88f42062e98048f5ed08b0f1a1
#
_entry.id   b85dde88f42062e98048f5ed08b0f1a1
#
_cell.length_a   1.000
_cell.length_b   1.000
_cell.length_c   1.000
_cell.angle_alpha   90.00
_cell.angle_beta   90.00
_cell.angle_gamma   90.00
#
_symmetry.space_group_name_H-M   'P 1'
#
loop_
_entity.id
_entity.type
_entity.pdbx_description
1 polymer ?
#
loop_
_entity_poly.entity_id
_entity_poly.type
_entity_poly.pdbx_seq_one_letter_code
_entity_poly.pdbx_strand_id
1 'polypeptide(L)' 'MCLTVPMQIQSIDRLVAHCAARGVEREVSLLFLQAEELAPGDYVLVQLGEAVAKVSAEGAEASWALLDEILAAQDG' A
#
# COMPACT_ATOMS: atom_id res chain seq x y z
N MET A 1 1.83 -17.26 2.03
CA MET A 1 2.90 -16.26 2.03
C MET A 1 2.31 -14.87 1.98
N CYS A 2 2.71 -14.03 2.92
CA CYS A 2 2.18 -12.67 2.99
C CYS A 2 3.06 -11.74 2.19
N LEU A 3 2.46 -10.99 1.29
CA LEU A 3 3.15 -10.02 0.47
C LEU A 3 2.73 -8.63 0.90
N THR A 4 3.70 -7.80 1.26
CA THR A 4 3.44 -6.41 1.61
C THR A 4 3.55 -5.57 0.35
N VAL A 5 2.48 -4.84 0.04
CA VAL A 5 2.37 -4.10 -1.22
C VAL A 5 2.14 -2.63 -0.92
N PRO A 6 2.90 -1.72 -1.55
CA PRO A 6 2.63 -0.29 -1.40
C PRO A 6 1.39 0.10 -2.19
N MET A 7 0.51 0.85 -1.56
CA MET A 7 -0.69 1.37 -2.19
C MET A 7 -0.85 2.85 -1.86
N GLN A 8 -1.48 3.59 -2.76
CA GLN A 8 -1.75 5.00 -2.56
C GLN A 8 -3.14 5.20 -1.99
N ILE A 9 -3.24 6.01 -0.94
CA ILE A 9 -4.52 6.34 -0.33
C ILE A 9 -5.27 7.29 -1.25
N GLN A 10 -6.49 6.92 -1.62
CA GLN A 10 -7.37 7.76 -2.43
C GLN A 10 -8.32 8.56 -1.55
N SER A 11 -8.85 7.94 -0.51
CA SER A 11 -9.73 8.60 0.45
C SER A 11 -9.64 7.90 1.79
N ILE A 12 -10.01 8.61 2.85
CA ILE A 12 -9.97 8.09 4.22
C ILE A 12 -11.31 8.37 4.88
N ASP A 13 -11.86 7.34 5.52
CA ASP A 13 -13.06 7.46 6.34
C ASP A 13 -12.78 6.80 7.68
N ARG A 14 -12.43 7.62 8.69
CA ARG A 14 -12.06 7.17 10.03
C ARG A 14 -10.84 6.27 9.97
N LEU A 15 -10.99 4.98 10.30
CA LEU A 15 -9.89 4.03 10.33
C LEU A 15 -9.85 3.15 9.07
N VAL A 16 -10.55 3.54 8.04
CA VAL A 16 -10.56 2.81 6.77
C VAL A 16 -10.13 3.74 5.65
N ALA A 17 -9.19 3.30 4.84
CA ALA A 17 -8.76 4.03 3.67
C ALA A 17 -9.11 3.25 2.42
N HIS A 18 -9.49 3.97 1.37
CA HIS A 18 -9.65 3.38 0.06
C HIS A 18 -8.32 3.59 -0.67
N CYS A 19 -7.63 2.50 -0.95
CA CYS A 19 -6.29 2.55 -1.53
C CYS A 19 -6.27 1.92 -2.91
N ALA A 20 -5.37 2.37 -3.74
CA ALA A 20 -5.23 1.87 -5.10
C ALA A 20 -3.76 1.67 -5.48
N ALA A 21 -3.52 0.66 -6.29
CA ALA A 21 -2.21 0.40 -6.87
C ALA A 21 -2.37 -0.48 -8.10
N ARG A 22 -1.75 -0.07 -9.20
CA ARG A 22 -1.71 -0.86 -10.43
C ARG A 22 -3.11 -1.27 -10.91
N GLY A 23 -4.08 -0.36 -10.80
CA GLY A 23 -5.44 -0.63 -11.25
C GLY A 23 -6.28 -1.45 -10.28
N VAL A 24 -5.74 -1.81 -9.14
CA VAL A 24 -6.44 -2.57 -8.11
C VAL A 24 -6.80 -1.62 -6.97
N GLU A 25 -8.04 -1.68 -6.52
CA GLU A 25 -8.52 -0.87 -5.40
C GLU A 25 -8.93 -1.77 -4.26
N ARG A 26 -8.62 -1.34 -3.03
CA ARG A 26 -8.92 -2.11 -1.82
C ARG A 26 -9.29 -1.17 -0.69
N GLU A 27 -10.16 -1.63 0.18
CA GLU A 27 -10.38 -0.97 1.47
C GLU A 27 -9.35 -1.51 2.43
N VAL A 28 -8.66 -0.61 3.11
CA VAL A 28 -7.53 -0.94 3.96
C VAL A 28 -7.78 -0.38 5.35
N SER A 29 -7.55 -1.20 6.37
CA SER A 29 -7.66 -0.77 7.75
C SER A 29 -6.44 0.06 8.14
N LEU A 30 -6.68 1.17 8.83
CA LEU A 30 -5.61 2.03 9.34
C LEU A 30 -5.39 1.84 10.84
N LEU A 31 -5.89 0.76 11.39
CA LEU A 31 -5.85 0.53 12.83
C LEU A 31 -4.43 0.58 13.40
N PHE A 32 -3.46 0.03 12.68
CA PHE A 32 -2.07 0.02 13.14
C PHE A 32 -1.35 1.36 12.96
N LEU A 33 -1.93 2.28 12.20
CA LEU A 33 -1.30 3.57 11.90
C LEU A 33 -2.07 4.75 12.48
N GLN A 34 -2.82 4.53 13.57
CA GLN A 34 -3.61 5.59 14.17
C GLN A 34 -2.79 6.79 14.64
N ALA A 35 -1.53 6.54 15.02
CA ALA A 35 -0.65 7.62 15.46
C ALA A 35 0.00 8.38 14.30
N GLU A 36 -0.12 7.87 13.08
CA GLU A 36 0.48 8.50 11.92
C GLU A 36 -0.49 9.48 11.28
N GLU A 37 0.02 10.59 10.77
CA GLU A 37 -0.79 11.51 10.00
C GLU A 37 -0.84 11.00 8.57
N LEU A 38 -2.02 10.59 8.15
CA LEU A 38 -2.25 10.08 6.81
C LEU A 38 -3.27 10.96 6.09
N ALA A 39 -3.06 11.16 4.80
CA ALA A 39 -3.94 11.96 3.98
C ALA A 39 -4.06 11.33 2.59
N PRO A 40 -5.13 11.64 1.83
CA PRO A 40 -5.20 11.19 0.45
C PRO A 40 -3.96 11.62 -0.32
N GLY A 41 -3.41 10.71 -1.11
CA GLY A 41 -2.17 10.90 -1.84
C GLY A 41 -0.95 10.27 -1.17
N ASP A 42 -1.06 9.95 0.11
CA ASP A 42 0.02 9.28 0.83
C ASP A 42 0.09 7.81 0.43
N TYR A 43 1.27 7.22 0.60
CA TYR A 43 1.49 5.81 0.30
C TYR A 43 1.67 5.03 1.59
N VAL A 44 1.10 3.83 1.63
CA VAL A 44 1.22 2.93 2.78
C VAL A 44 1.54 1.53 2.28
N LEU A 45 2.24 0.78 3.11
CA LEU A 45 2.45 -0.64 2.87
C LEU A 45 1.25 -1.40 3.40
N VAL A 46 0.67 -2.25 2.56
CA VAL A 46 -0.55 -3.00 2.88
C VAL A 46 -0.24 -4.48 2.94
N GLN A 47 -0.67 -5.12 4.00
CA GLN A 47 -0.53 -6.55 4.21
C GLN A 47 -1.84 -7.10 4.74
N LEU A 48 -2.43 -8.05 4.03
CA LEU A 48 -3.69 -8.69 4.43
C LEU A 48 -4.83 -7.69 4.71
N GLY A 49 -4.90 -6.63 3.90
CA GLY A 49 -5.95 -5.63 4.04
C GLY A 49 -5.71 -4.61 5.14
N GLU A 50 -4.51 -4.58 5.72
CA GLU A 50 -4.16 -3.62 6.76
C GLU A 50 -2.93 -2.83 6.37
N ALA A 51 -2.97 -1.51 6.63
CA ALA A 51 -1.81 -0.67 6.44
C ALA A 51 -0.87 -0.85 7.61
N VAL A 52 0.36 -1.24 7.33
CA VAL A 52 1.33 -1.57 8.39
C VAL A 52 2.46 -0.54 8.50
N ALA A 53 2.64 0.31 7.50
CA ALA A 53 3.67 1.34 7.54
C ALA A 53 3.36 2.43 6.52
N LYS A 54 3.80 3.65 6.81
CA LYS A 54 3.74 4.75 5.86
C LYS A 54 5.06 4.77 5.09
N VAL A 55 4.98 4.97 3.78
CA VAL A 55 6.18 5.05 2.94
C VAL A 55 6.14 6.29 2.08
N SER A 56 7.32 6.72 1.62
CA SER A 56 7.41 7.83 0.67
C SER A 56 7.00 7.36 -0.72
N ALA A 57 6.69 8.32 -1.59
CA ALA A 57 6.40 8.01 -2.99
C ALA A 57 7.58 7.30 -3.66
N GLU A 58 8.80 7.75 -3.36
CA GLU A 58 10.00 7.12 -3.90
C GLU A 58 10.16 5.69 -3.41
N GLY A 59 9.89 5.47 -2.12
CA GLY A 59 9.94 4.13 -1.54
C GLY A 59 8.90 3.21 -2.16
N ALA A 60 7.71 3.73 -2.42
CA ALA A 60 6.65 2.95 -3.07
C ALA A 60 7.05 2.56 -4.50
N GLU A 61 7.62 3.50 -5.26
CA GLU A 61 8.09 3.21 -6.61
C GLU A 61 9.20 2.15 -6.62
N ALA A 62 10.15 2.28 -5.70
CA ALA A 62 11.24 1.31 -5.60
C ALA A 62 10.71 -0.08 -5.26
N SER A 63 9.73 -0.15 -4.35
CA SER A 63 9.11 -1.42 -4.00
C SER A 63 8.37 -2.04 -5.18
N TRP A 64 7.66 -1.22 -5.95
CA TRP A 64 6.96 -1.73 -7.13
C TRP A 64 7.93 -2.21 -8.20
N ALA A 65 9.04 -1.51 -8.40
CA ALA A 65 10.05 -1.95 -9.36
C ALA A 65 10.59 -3.32 -8.99
N LEU A 66 10.85 -3.55 -7.69
CA LEU A 66 11.33 -4.82 -7.22
C LEU A 66 10.26 -5.92 -7.35
N LEU A 67 9.01 -5.58 -7.02
CA LEU A 67 7.91 -6.54 -7.16
C LEU A 67 7.68 -6.92 -8.62
N ASP A 68 7.80 -5.97 -9.53
CA ASP A 68 7.68 -6.26 -10.95
C ASP A 68 8.74 -7.25 -11.43
N GLU A 69 9.97 -7.11 -10.95
CA GLU A 69 11.03 -8.06 -11.27
C GLU A 69 10.73 -9.46 -10.74
N ILE A 70 10.23 -9.54 -9.51
CA ILE A 70 9.87 -10.82 -8.90
C ILE A 70 8.75 -11.49 -9.68
N LEU A 71 7.71 -10.72 -10.03
CA LEU A 71 6.58 -11.24 -10.77
C LEU A 71 7.00 -11.69 -12.17
N ALA A 72 7.86 -10.94 -12.84
CA ALA A 72 8.37 -11.31 -14.14
C ALA A 72 9.19 -12.60 -14.08
N ALA A 73 9.97 -12.77 -13.01
CA ALA A 73 10.77 -13.99 -12.83
C ALA A 73 9.90 -15.22 -12.56
N GLN A 74 8.74 -15.03 -11.93
CA GLN A 74 7.83 -16.14 -11.63
C GLN A 74 6.90 -16.50 -12.78
N ASP A 75 6.79 -15.62 -13.73
CA ASP A 75 5.88 -15.75 -14.87
C ASP A 75 6.50 -16.57 -16.00
N GLY A 76 7.43 -17.39 -15.66
CA GLY A 76 8.13 -18.22 -16.64
C GLY A 76 7.39 -19.43 -17.12
#